data_8477d8f56600c514ef48ae1defcb6d1e
#
_entry.id   8477d8f56600c514ef48ae1defcb6d1e
#
_cell.length_a   1.000
_cell.length_b   1.000
_cell.length_c   1.000
_cell.angle_alpha   90.00
_cell.angle_beta   90.00
_cell.angle_gamma   90.00
#
_symmetry.space_group_name_H-M   'P 1'
#
loop_
_entity.id
_entity.type
_entity.pdbx_description
1 polymer ?
#
loop_
_entity_poly.entity_id
_entity_poly.type
_entity_poly.pdbx_seq_one_letter_code
_entity_poly.pdbx_strand_id
1 'polypeptide(L)'
;MGRNTPCVFVAEDAIERIEALVHQLPANRHVVLLLSDGSSCDGVVSVRPSVQVFRDPQGREGINAEVQLQRPDVPAWHQRVWLDRIRRVESVDSIMPGEN
;
A
#
# COMPACT_ATOMS: atom_id res chain seq x y z
N MET A 1 -5.48 10.81 18.01
CA MET A 1 -6.30 11.30 17.00
C MET A 1 -5.97 10.68 15.68
N GLY A 2 -6.86 10.02 15.07
CA GLY A 2 -6.64 9.37 13.81
C GLY A 2 -6.78 10.31 12.64
N ARG A 3 -6.11 9.99 11.55
CA ARG A 3 -6.30 10.71 10.30
C ARG A 3 -7.54 10.15 9.62
N ASN A 4 -8.06 10.85 8.62
CA ASN A 4 -9.25 10.40 7.90
C ASN A 4 -8.90 9.39 6.82
N THR A 5 -9.77 8.42 6.66
CA THR A 5 -9.64 7.40 5.62
C THR A 5 -11.06 7.04 5.15
N PRO A 6 -11.23 6.55 3.93
CA PRO A 6 -12.54 6.08 3.47
C PRO A 6 -13.03 4.87 4.27
N CYS A 7 -12.12 4.09 4.85
CA CYS A 7 -12.49 2.85 5.48
C CYS A 7 -11.53 2.52 6.60
N VAL A 8 -12.02 1.94 7.68
CA VAL A 8 -11.19 1.44 8.78
C VAL A 8 -11.57 0.01 9.09
N PHE A 9 -10.67 -0.72 9.71
CA PHE A 9 -10.86 -2.12 10.02
C PHE A 9 -10.63 -2.38 11.50
N VAL A 10 -11.49 -3.18 12.10
CA VAL A 10 -11.37 -3.57 13.49
C VAL A 10 -11.35 -5.09 13.62
N ALA A 11 -11.82 -5.81 12.62
CA ALA A 11 -11.84 -7.27 12.66
C ALA A 11 -10.42 -7.82 12.51
N GLU A 12 -10.10 -8.84 13.27
CA GLU A 12 -8.76 -9.39 13.33
C GLU A 12 -8.26 -9.90 11.99
N ASP A 13 -9.11 -10.58 11.23
CA ASP A 13 -8.71 -11.11 9.93
C ASP A 13 -8.42 -9.97 8.93
N ALA A 14 -9.16 -8.88 8.99
CA ALA A 14 -8.93 -7.74 8.12
C ALA A 14 -7.62 -7.05 8.51
N ILE A 15 -7.34 -6.95 9.80
CA ILE A 15 -6.09 -6.35 10.27
C ILE A 15 -4.90 -7.20 9.82
N GLU A 16 -5.01 -8.52 9.93
CA GLU A 16 -3.95 -9.43 9.50
C GLU A 16 -3.68 -9.30 8.01
N ARG A 17 -4.73 -9.11 7.22
CA ARG A 17 -4.58 -8.92 5.78
C ARG A 17 -3.81 -7.63 5.47
N ILE A 18 -4.14 -6.54 6.17
CA ILE A 18 -3.43 -5.28 6.00
C ILE A 18 -1.96 -5.43 6.40
N GLU A 19 -1.69 -6.11 7.50
CA GLU A 19 -0.32 -6.33 7.95
C GLU A 19 0.46 -7.20 6.97
N ALA A 20 -0.17 -8.18 6.37
CA ALA A 20 0.47 -9.02 5.37
C ALA A 20 0.86 -8.20 4.13
N LEU A 21 0.01 -7.26 3.74
CA LEU A 21 0.33 -6.39 2.62
C LEU A 21 1.51 -5.47 2.95
N VAL A 22 1.60 -4.98 4.18
CA VAL A 22 2.74 -4.16 4.60
C VAL A 22 4.05 -4.92 4.38
N HIS A 23 4.06 -6.21 4.69
CA HIS A 23 5.26 -7.03 4.52
C HIS A 23 5.65 -7.21 3.05
N GLN A 24 4.73 -7.01 2.13
CA GLN A 24 5.01 -7.12 0.70
C GLN A 24 5.46 -5.79 0.10
N LEU A 25 5.55 -4.74 0.90
CA LEU A 25 5.85 -3.39 0.43
C LEU A 25 7.05 -2.78 1.15
N PRO A 26 8.22 -3.44 1.11
CA PRO A 26 9.41 -2.83 1.71
C PRO A 26 9.85 -1.61 0.90
N ALA A 27 10.50 -0.68 1.57
CA ALA A 27 11.00 0.53 0.92
C ALA A 27 11.92 0.19 -0.25
N ASN A 28 11.85 0.98 -1.28
CA ASN A 28 12.66 0.88 -2.49
C ASN A 28 12.38 -0.33 -3.39
N ARG A 29 11.32 -1.07 -3.11
CA ARG A 29 10.91 -2.17 -3.99
C ARG A 29 10.06 -1.63 -5.13
N HIS A 30 10.34 -2.08 -6.34
CA HIS A 30 9.49 -1.77 -7.49
C HIS A 30 8.35 -2.79 -7.53
N VAL A 31 7.12 -2.30 -7.49
CA VAL A 31 5.93 -3.16 -7.43
C VAL A 31 4.87 -2.71 -8.43
N VAL A 32 4.00 -3.64 -8.77
CA VAL A 32 2.75 -3.34 -9.45
C VAL A 32 1.64 -3.71 -8.48
N LEU A 33 0.78 -2.75 -8.17
CA LEU A 33 -0.36 -2.98 -7.29
C LEU A 33 -1.59 -3.20 -8.15
N LEU A 34 -2.24 -4.34 -7.97
CA LEU A 34 -3.50 -4.62 -8.65
C LEU A 34 -4.61 -4.21 -7.69
N LEU A 35 -5.45 -3.29 -8.11
CA LEU A 35 -6.44 -2.68 -7.24
C LEU A 35 -7.80 -3.33 -7.40
N SER A 36 -8.65 -3.13 -6.40
CA SER A 36 -9.97 -3.76 -6.33
C SER A 36 -10.90 -3.33 -7.46
N ASP A 37 -10.66 -2.18 -8.08
CA ASP A 37 -11.48 -1.71 -9.17
C ASP A 37 -11.00 -2.21 -10.55
N GLY A 38 -9.98 -3.08 -10.55
CA GLY A 38 -9.42 -3.63 -11.78
C GLY A 38 -8.28 -2.85 -12.37
N SER A 39 -7.96 -1.69 -11.82
CA SER A 39 -6.83 -0.88 -12.30
C SER A 39 -5.53 -1.37 -11.66
N SER A 40 -4.43 -0.83 -12.12
CA SER A 40 -3.13 -1.15 -11.56
C SER A 40 -2.31 0.11 -11.40
N CYS A 41 -1.33 0.06 -10.51
CA CYS A 41 -0.45 1.17 -10.23
C CYS A 41 0.97 0.64 -10.12
N ASP A 42 1.88 1.21 -10.91
CA ASP A 42 3.26 0.75 -11.01
C ASP A 42 4.16 1.82 -10.41
N GLY A 43 5.05 1.44 -9.52
CA GLY A 43 6.00 2.39 -8.94
C GLY A 43 6.90 1.74 -7.92
N VAL A 44 7.74 2.56 -7.32
CA VAL A 44 8.68 2.13 -6.30
C VAL A 44 8.16 2.61 -4.94
N VAL A 45 8.16 1.73 -3.96
CA VAL A 45 7.71 2.09 -2.61
C VAL A 45 8.69 3.11 -2.03
N SER A 46 8.20 4.31 -1.71
CA SER A 46 9.08 5.34 -1.17
C SER A 46 9.44 5.07 0.27
N VAL A 47 8.45 4.71 1.07
CA VAL A 47 8.66 4.39 2.48
C VAL A 47 7.77 3.21 2.80
N ARG A 48 8.28 2.27 3.56
CA ARG A 48 7.48 1.12 3.97
C ARG A 48 6.22 1.62 4.70
N PRO A 49 5.02 1.19 4.30
CA PRO A 49 3.82 1.63 4.98
C PRO A 49 3.75 1.06 6.41
N SER A 50 3.05 1.75 7.27
CA SER A 50 2.83 1.27 8.63
C SER A 50 1.35 1.31 8.94
N VAL A 51 0.92 0.36 9.77
CA VAL A 51 -0.46 0.30 10.23
C VAL A 51 -0.67 1.43 11.24
N GLN A 52 -1.73 2.19 11.08
CA GLN A 52 -2.02 3.32 11.95
C GLN A 52 -3.52 3.37 12.25
N VAL A 53 -3.88 4.13 13.23
CA VAL A 53 -5.27 4.36 13.59
C VAL A 53 -5.81 5.50 12.74
N PHE A 54 -6.95 5.28 12.12
CA PHE A 54 -7.62 6.28 11.30
C PHE A 54 -9.08 6.39 11.73
N ARG A 55 -9.77 7.37 11.19
CA ARG A 55 -11.20 7.59 11.42
C ARG A 55 -11.93 7.57 10.08
N ASP A 56 -13.01 6.82 10.00
CA ASP A 56 -13.82 6.75 8.79
C ASP A 56 -14.82 7.91 8.74
N PRO A 57 -15.60 8.04 7.65
CA PRO A 57 -16.54 9.15 7.52
C PRO A 57 -17.65 9.15 8.58
N GLN A 58 -17.93 8.02 9.22
CA GLN A 58 -18.91 7.95 10.27
C GLN A 58 -18.31 8.20 11.66
N GLY A 59 -17.02 8.54 11.71
CA GLY A 59 -16.34 8.81 12.97
C GLY A 59 -15.85 7.59 13.71
N ARG A 60 -15.96 6.40 13.13
CA ARG A 60 -15.47 5.18 13.79
C ARG A 60 -13.96 5.09 13.64
N GLU A 61 -13.29 4.62 14.68
CA GLU A 61 -11.84 4.46 14.66
C GLU A 61 -11.48 3.01 14.39
N GLY A 62 -10.42 2.80 13.65
CA GLY A 62 -9.89 1.49 13.35
C GLY A 62 -8.57 1.64 12.64
N ILE A 63 -8.02 0.56 12.10
CA ILE A 63 -6.73 0.62 11.47
C ILE A 63 -6.85 0.61 9.95
N ASN A 64 -5.86 1.15 9.33
CA ASN A 64 -5.62 1.02 7.90
C ASN A 64 -4.15 1.34 7.65
N ALA A 65 -3.72 1.37 6.43
CA ALA A 65 -2.38 1.77 6.06
C ALA A 65 -2.41 2.34 4.65
N GLU A 66 -1.46 3.18 4.35
CA GLU A 66 -1.37 3.82 3.05
C GLU A 66 0.07 3.68 2.55
N VAL A 67 0.25 3.30 1.29
CA VAL A 67 1.57 3.23 0.67
C VAL A 67 1.72 4.39 -0.30
N GLN A 68 2.91 4.96 -0.36
CA GLN A 68 3.23 5.98 -1.34
C GLN A 68 4.22 5.39 -2.33
N LEU A 69 3.87 5.46 -3.61
CA LEU A 69 4.75 5.05 -4.70
C LEU A 69 5.38 6.28 -5.33
N GLN A 70 6.56 6.08 -5.88
CA GLN A 70 7.26 7.12 -6.61
C GLN A 70 7.86 6.52 -7.86
N ARG A 71 8.28 7.36 -8.80
CA ARG A 71 8.99 6.93 -10.00
C ARG A 71 10.30 7.71 -10.06
N PRO A 72 11.43 7.04 -9.89
CA PRO A 72 12.72 7.75 -9.88
C PRO A 72 13.02 8.50 -11.17
N ASP A 73 12.50 8.02 -12.30
CA ASP A 73 12.66 8.68 -13.59
C ASP A 73 11.74 9.89 -13.77
N VAL A 74 10.75 10.05 -12.89
CA VAL A 74 9.83 11.19 -12.92
C VAL A 74 9.69 11.68 -11.48
N PRO A 75 10.67 12.42 -10.96
CA PRO A 75 10.71 12.76 -9.53
C PRO A 75 9.48 13.46 -8.96
N ALA A 76 8.74 14.17 -9.79
CA ALA A 76 7.55 14.85 -9.31
C ALA A 76 6.34 13.91 -9.20
N TRP A 77 6.44 12.70 -9.70
CA TRP A 77 5.30 11.78 -9.67
C TRP A 77 5.22 11.05 -8.34
N HIS A 78 4.05 11.10 -7.72
CA HIS A 78 3.76 10.38 -6.50
C HIS A 78 2.34 9.86 -6.57
N GLN A 79 2.10 8.68 -5.99
CA GLN A 79 0.77 8.11 -5.91
C GLN A 79 0.61 7.48 -4.54
N ARG A 80 -0.49 7.79 -3.84
CA ARG A 80 -0.81 7.19 -2.56
C ARG A 80 -1.96 6.22 -2.76
N VAL A 81 -1.85 5.06 -2.15
CA VAL A 81 -2.87 4.02 -2.27
C VAL A 81 -3.17 3.45 -0.89
N TRP A 82 -4.45 3.39 -0.53
CA TRP A 82 -4.87 2.75 0.70
C TRP A 82 -4.73 1.24 0.52
N LEU A 83 -4.16 0.55 1.50
CA LEU A 83 -3.90 -0.87 1.39
C LEU A 83 -5.16 -1.70 1.23
N ASP A 84 -6.31 -1.26 1.77
CA ASP A 84 -7.55 -2.01 1.60
C ASP A 84 -8.01 -2.06 0.14
N ARG A 85 -7.49 -1.20 -0.72
CA ARG A 85 -7.82 -1.20 -2.13
C ARG A 85 -6.94 -2.13 -2.95
N ILE A 86 -5.90 -2.68 -2.35
CA ILE A 86 -4.95 -3.53 -3.04
C ILE A 86 -5.42 -4.97 -2.99
N ARG A 87 -5.62 -5.57 -4.17
CA ARG A 87 -5.95 -6.99 -4.24
C ARG A 87 -4.70 -7.84 -4.25
N ARG A 88 -3.63 -7.35 -4.86
CA ARG A 88 -2.43 -8.15 -5.06
C ARG A 88 -1.23 -7.24 -5.28
N VAL A 89 -0.08 -7.64 -4.76
CA VAL A 89 1.18 -6.95 -4.99
C VAL A 89 2.08 -7.87 -5.80
N GLU A 90 2.62 -7.37 -6.88
CA GLU A 90 3.59 -8.11 -7.69
C GLU A 90 4.91 -7.39 -7.65
N SER A 91 5.99 -8.10 -7.37
CA SER A 91 7.33 -7.53 -7.31
C SER A 91 7.96 -7.61 -8.69
N VAL A 92 8.57 -6.51 -9.12
CA VAL A 92 9.14 -6.44 -10.45
C VAL A 92 10.65 -6.56 -10.45
N ASP A 93 11.25 -6.31 -9.30
CA ASP A 93 12.70 -6.25 -9.24
C ASP A 93 13.36 -7.59 -9.32
N SER A 94 12.58 -8.60 -9.35
CA SER A 94 13.16 -9.90 -9.39
C SER A 94 13.92 -10.18 -10.65
N ILE A 95 13.78 -9.35 -11.61
CA ILE A 95 14.41 -9.59 -12.77
C ILE A 95 15.78 -9.33 -12.81
N MET A 96 16.40 -9.23 -11.94
CA MET A 96 17.63 -8.91 -12.03
C MET A 96 18.33 -9.94 -12.54
N PRO A 97 18.59 -10.05 -13.38
CA PRO A 97 19.09 -11.06 -13.93
C PRO A 97 20.40 -11.25 -13.88
N GLY A 98 20.63 -11.10 -13.73
CA GLY A 98 21.50 -11.41 -13.69
C GLY A 98 21.87 -11.93 -13.46
N GLU A 99 21.33 -11.81 -13.40
CA GLU A 99 21.46 -12.22 -13.08
C GLU A 99 21.63 -12.95 -13.37
N ASN A 100 21.61 -12.83 -13.64
CA ASN A 100 21.76 -13.44 -13.74
C ASN A 100 22.03 -13.87 -13.94
#